data_1cf9358b0e998c823e20d123cd04bf1d
#
_entry.id   1cf9358b0e998c823e20d123cd04bf1d
#
_cell.length_a   1.000
_cell.length_b   1.000
_cell.length_c   1.000
_cell.angle_alpha   90.00
_cell.angle_beta   90.00
_cell.angle_gamma   90.00
#
_symmetry.space_group_name_H-M   'P 1'
#
loop_
_entity.id
_entity.type
_entity.pdbx_description
1 polymer ?
#
loop_
_entity_poly.entity_id
_entity_poly.type
_entity_poly.pdbx_seq_one_letter_code
_entity_poly.pdbx_strand_id
1 'polypeptide(L)'
;MNRIMTAPFSHYLEALRIQRWDDHRYYHHSRINQSLHLLSAMSFVVSYVFLFIDPALSALIAWGISMTSRQSGHFFFEPRGYDHVNRATHEHKEDIKIGYNLRRKVVLMALWAAAPAVLYFSPNFLGLLNEEVVRGGYLKSLGLIWFYIGIGGLIFRTVHLFFLRDVTTGLVWALKIMTDPFHDILLYWRSPLALLRGELIDPMDHAQSTH
;
A
#
# COMPACT_ATOMS: atom_id res chain seq x y z
N MET A 1 27.52 2.76 -29.45
CA MET A 1 27.78 3.31 -28.09
C MET A 1 26.52 3.42 -27.21
N ASN A 2 25.40 2.70 -27.51
CA ASN A 2 24.10 2.83 -26.79
C ASN A 2 23.69 1.60 -25.96
N ARG A 3 24.56 0.62 -25.74
CA ARG A 3 24.19 -0.62 -25.00
C ARG A 3 24.44 -0.60 -23.50
N ILE A 4 25.18 0.36 -22.96
CA ILE A 4 25.62 0.33 -21.56
C ILE A 4 24.68 1.05 -20.61
N MET A 5 23.83 1.98 -21.08
CA MET A 5 22.89 2.73 -20.23
C MET A 5 21.49 2.09 -20.08
N THR A 6 21.13 1.12 -20.89
CA THR A 6 19.81 0.47 -20.82
C THR A 6 19.75 -0.72 -19.86
N ALA A 7 20.85 -1.36 -19.57
CA ALA A 7 20.93 -2.56 -18.73
C ALA A 7 20.45 -2.33 -17.26
N PRO A 8 20.91 -1.29 -16.53
CA PRO A 8 20.44 -1.10 -15.15
C PRO A 8 18.96 -0.72 -15.08
N PHE A 9 18.47 0.13 -15.97
CA PHE A 9 17.06 0.58 -15.95
C PHE A 9 16.10 -0.57 -16.29
N SER A 10 16.44 -1.42 -17.27
CA SER A 10 15.63 -2.60 -17.60
C SER A 10 15.53 -3.59 -16.43
N HIS A 11 16.61 -3.74 -15.64
CA HIS A 11 16.60 -4.57 -14.44
C HIS A 11 15.63 -4.05 -13.36
N TYR A 12 15.60 -2.73 -13.13
CA TYR A 12 14.65 -2.11 -12.17
C TYR A 12 13.20 -2.29 -12.63
N LEU A 13 12.91 -2.10 -13.91
CA LEU A 13 11.55 -2.30 -14.46
C LEU A 13 11.11 -3.76 -14.36
N GLU A 14 12.01 -4.70 -14.61
CA GLU A 14 11.70 -6.13 -14.49
C GLU A 14 11.47 -6.50 -13.02
N ALA A 15 12.29 -6.05 -12.09
CA ALA A 15 12.10 -6.25 -10.66
C ALA A 15 10.77 -5.65 -10.17
N LEU A 16 10.38 -4.48 -10.67
CA LEU A 16 9.08 -3.86 -10.38
C LEU A 16 7.92 -4.70 -10.92
N ARG A 17 8.04 -5.22 -12.14
CA ARG A 17 7.04 -6.09 -12.75
C ARG A 17 6.84 -7.36 -11.93
N ILE A 18 7.93 -8.00 -11.50
CA ILE A 18 7.89 -9.21 -10.67
C ILE A 18 7.23 -8.92 -9.33
N GLN A 19 7.63 -7.85 -8.62
CA GLN A 19 7.04 -7.49 -7.33
C GLN A 19 5.52 -7.21 -7.43
N ARG A 20 5.06 -6.55 -8.49
CA ARG A 20 3.63 -6.29 -8.73
C ARG A 20 2.88 -7.56 -9.05
N TRP A 21 3.48 -8.43 -9.87
CA TRP A 21 2.90 -9.71 -10.23
C TRP A 21 2.72 -10.62 -9.01
N ASP A 22 3.76 -10.74 -8.17
CA ASP A 22 3.70 -11.55 -6.94
C ASP A 22 2.65 -11.00 -5.96
N ASP A 23 2.54 -9.67 -5.85
CA ASP A 23 1.53 -9.05 -4.98
C ASP A 23 0.10 -9.36 -5.49
N HIS A 24 -0.12 -9.26 -6.81
CA HIS A 24 -1.41 -9.57 -7.42
C HIS A 24 -1.77 -11.06 -7.28
N ARG A 25 -0.91 -11.95 -7.73
CA ARG A 25 -1.21 -13.39 -7.79
C ARG A 25 -1.37 -14.06 -6.43
N TYR A 26 -0.66 -13.59 -5.42
CA TYR A 26 -0.71 -14.20 -4.09
C TYR A 26 -1.78 -13.63 -3.16
N TYR A 27 -2.15 -12.35 -3.32
CA TYR A 27 -2.95 -11.66 -2.32
C TYR A 27 -4.28 -11.10 -2.82
N HIS A 28 -4.53 -11.07 -4.13
CA HIS A 28 -5.67 -10.35 -4.69
C HIS A 28 -6.64 -11.24 -5.50
N HIS A 29 -6.94 -12.45 -5.03
CA HIS A 29 -7.88 -13.34 -5.69
C HIS A 29 -9.35 -12.93 -5.49
N SER A 30 -9.71 -12.32 -4.37
CA SER A 30 -11.09 -11.89 -4.10
C SER A 30 -11.44 -10.65 -4.90
N ARG A 31 -12.57 -10.67 -5.64
CA ARG A 31 -13.11 -9.49 -6.35
C ARG A 31 -13.51 -8.38 -5.39
N ILE A 32 -13.93 -8.70 -4.14
CA ILE A 32 -14.16 -7.71 -3.10
C ILE A 32 -12.84 -7.03 -2.73
N ASN A 33 -11.78 -7.80 -2.49
CA ASN A 33 -10.45 -7.24 -2.20
C ASN A 33 -9.97 -6.33 -3.35
N GLN A 34 -10.08 -6.79 -4.60
CA GLN A 34 -9.72 -5.99 -5.79
C GLN A 34 -10.53 -4.69 -5.88
N SER A 35 -11.85 -4.73 -5.58
CA SER A 35 -12.71 -3.54 -5.59
C SER A 35 -12.32 -2.54 -4.49
N LEU A 36 -11.96 -3.02 -3.30
CA LEU A 36 -11.45 -2.19 -2.22
C LEU A 36 -10.07 -1.60 -2.55
N HIS A 37 -9.22 -2.33 -3.27
CA HIS A 37 -7.96 -1.82 -3.82
C HIS A 37 -8.17 -0.75 -4.88
N LEU A 38 -9.18 -0.90 -5.74
CA LEU A 38 -9.55 0.14 -6.70
C LEU A 38 -10.00 1.43 -5.99
N LEU A 39 -10.88 1.33 -4.99
CA LEU A 39 -11.28 2.48 -4.17
C LEU A 39 -10.07 3.15 -3.50
N SER A 40 -9.19 2.35 -2.91
CA SER A 40 -7.93 2.82 -2.34
C SER A 40 -7.09 3.56 -3.36
N ALA A 41 -6.89 2.98 -4.54
CA ALA A 41 -6.05 3.54 -5.59
C ALA A 41 -6.58 4.89 -6.10
N MET A 42 -7.89 4.99 -6.35
CA MET A 42 -8.53 6.24 -6.76
C MET A 42 -8.36 7.33 -5.69
N SER A 43 -8.56 6.98 -4.41
CA SER A 43 -8.40 7.91 -3.29
C SER A 43 -6.93 8.34 -3.12
N PHE A 44 -5.95 7.45 -3.35
CA PHE A 44 -4.54 7.82 -3.34
C PHE A 44 -4.17 8.78 -4.47
N VAL A 45 -4.72 8.62 -5.67
CA VAL A 45 -4.48 9.57 -6.77
C VAL A 45 -5.01 10.97 -6.40
N VAL A 46 -6.20 11.04 -5.77
CA VAL A 46 -6.72 12.30 -5.22
C VAL A 46 -5.79 12.86 -4.13
N SER A 47 -5.33 12.01 -3.21
CA SER A 47 -4.38 12.38 -2.17
C SER A 47 -3.08 12.97 -2.75
N TYR A 48 -2.56 12.43 -3.84
CA TYR A 48 -1.36 12.98 -4.49
C TYR A 48 -1.54 14.40 -5.02
N VAL A 49 -2.73 14.73 -5.52
CA VAL A 49 -3.03 16.13 -5.91
C VAL A 49 -2.97 17.04 -4.68
N PHE A 50 -3.59 16.63 -3.57
CA PHE A 50 -3.59 17.41 -2.34
C PHE A 50 -2.23 17.48 -1.65
N LEU A 51 -1.31 16.56 -1.93
CA LEU A 51 0.03 16.54 -1.34
C LEU A 51 0.78 17.89 -1.51
N PHE A 52 0.57 18.53 -2.64
CA PHE A 52 1.21 19.83 -2.98
C PHE A 52 0.39 21.05 -2.55
N ILE A 53 -0.87 20.87 -2.14
CA ILE A 53 -1.80 21.94 -1.76
C ILE A 53 -1.98 21.98 -0.25
N ASP A 54 -2.32 20.85 0.34
CA ASP A 54 -2.56 20.66 1.78
C ASP A 54 -2.15 19.23 2.19
N PRO A 55 -0.90 19.06 2.68
CA PRO A 55 -0.39 17.75 3.11
C PRO A 55 -1.23 17.09 4.21
N ALA A 56 -1.88 17.88 5.08
CA ALA A 56 -2.75 17.34 6.12
C ALA A 56 -4.00 16.70 5.51
N LEU A 57 -4.67 17.39 4.60
CA LEU A 57 -5.84 16.86 3.89
C LEU A 57 -5.44 15.65 3.02
N SER A 58 -4.29 15.72 2.33
CA SER A 58 -3.73 14.58 1.59
C SER A 58 -3.64 13.33 2.48
N ALA A 59 -3.06 13.46 3.67
CA ALA A 59 -2.90 12.34 4.59
C ALA A 59 -4.24 11.85 5.18
N LEU A 60 -5.18 12.75 5.44
CA LEU A 60 -6.53 12.36 5.87
C LEU A 60 -7.23 11.49 4.83
N ILE A 61 -7.12 11.83 3.55
CA ILE A 61 -7.64 11.02 2.43
C ILE A 61 -6.88 9.70 2.33
N ALA A 62 -5.54 9.75 2.34
CA ALA A 62 -4.68 8.57 2.20
C ALA A 62 -4.92 7.55 3.32
N TRP A 63 -4.99 7.96 4.57
CA TRP A 63 -5.18 7.07 5.70
C TRP A 63 -6.66 6.77 5.98
N GLY A 64 -7.52 7.78 5.93
CA GLY A 64 -8.94 7.63 6.26
C GLY A 64 -9.71 6.81 5.24
N ILE A 65 -9.40 6.93 3.95
CA ILE A 65 -10.10 6.22 2.88
C ILE A 65 -9.21 5.16 2.26
N SER A 66 -8.04 5.55 1.71
CA SER A 66 -7.23 4.65 0.91
C SER A 66 -6.66 3.50 1.71
N MET A 67 -5.95 3.78 2.82
CA MET A 67 -5.37 2.73 3.64
C MET A 67 -6.44 1.90 4.34
N THR A 68 -7.52 2.50 4.80
CA THR A 68 -8.62 1.79 5.45
C THR A 68 -9.27 0.79 4.49
N SER A 69 -9.61 1.19 3.27
CA SER A 69 -10.19 0.29 2.27
C SER A 69 -9.21 -0.82 1.87
N ARG A 70 -7.94 -0.47 1.60
CA ARG A 70 -6.89 -1.43 1.23
C ARG A 70 -6.65 -2.47 2.33
N GLN A 71 -6.52 -2.04 3.58
CA GLN A 71 -6.29 -2.96 4.69
C GLN A 71 -7.53 -3.82 5.00
N SER A 72 -8.74 -3.27 4.86
CA SER A 72 -9.97 -4.07 4.96
C SER A 72 -9.99 -5.21 3.94
N GLY A 73 -9.54 -4.96 2.72
CA GLY A 73 -9.36 -6.00 1.70
C GLY A 73 -8.45 -7.14 2.18
N HIS A 74 -7.28 -6.80 2.69
CA HIS A 74 -6.32 -7.78 3.18
C HIS A 74 -6.75 -8.50 4.45
N PHE A 75 -7.38 -7.82 5.41
CA PHE A 75 -7.76 -8.43 6.69
C PHE A 75 -8.98 -9.33 6.58
N PHE A 76 -9.94 -8.99 5.75
CA PHE A 76 -11.25 -9.67 5.73
C PHE A 76 -11.51 -10.49 4.48
N PHE A 77 -10.86 -10.18 3.35
CA PHE A 77 -11.18 -10.76 2.05
C PHE A 77 -9.99 -11.42 1.34
N GLU A 78 -8.80 -11.39 1.94
CA GLU A 78 -7.66 -12.15 1.44
C GLU A 78 -7.80 -13.62 1.83
N PRO A 79 -7.76 -14.58 0.86
CA PRO A 79 -7.87 -16.01 1.17
C PRO A 79 -6.69 -16.48 2.01
N ARG A 80 -6.99 -17.12 3.16
CA ARG A 80 -6.00 -17.65 4.12
C ARG A 80 -5.73 -19.14 3.97
N GLY A 81 -6.50 -19.82 3.15
CA GLY A 81 -6.32 -21.26 2.86
C GLY A 81 -5.13 -21.54 1.96
N TYR A 82 -4.93 -22.81 1.66
CA TYR A 82 -3.96 -23.24 0.66
C TYR A 82 -4.34 -22.66 -0.72
N ASP A 83 -3.38 -22.03 -1.35
CA ASP A 83 -3.52 -21.44 -2.68
C ASP A 83 -3.22 -22.51 -3.75
N HIS A 84 -4.27 -23.09 -4.31
CA HIS A 84 -4.15 -24.14 -5.32
C HIS A 84 -3.60 -23.63 -6.65
N VAL A 85 -3.78 -22.35 -6.97
CA VAL A 85 -3.28 -21.73 -8.21
C VAL A 85 -1.75 -21.57 -8.13
N ASN A 86 -1.26 -21.01 -7.03
CA ASN A 86 0.16 -20.75 -6.82
C ASN A 86 0.88 -21.88 -6.06
N ARG A 87 0.17 -22.93 -5.64
CA ARG A 87 0.67 -24.07 -4.85
C ARG A 87 1.42 -23.61 -3.59
N ALA A 88 0.85 -22.66 -2.87
CA ALA A 88 1.48 -21.99 -1.73
C ALA A 88 0.60 -22.03 -0.48
N THR A 89 1.22 -22.20 0.69
CA THR A 89 0.54 -22.02 1.98
C THR A 89 0.48 -20.54 2.34
N HIS A 90 -0.41 -20.19 3.27
CA HIS A 90 -0.49 -18.81 3.77
C HIS A 90 0.82 -18.36 4.44
N GLU A 91 1.44 -19.25 5.22
CA GLU A 91 2.72 -19.00 5.89
C GLU A 91 3.82 -18.67 4.87
N HIS A 92 3.95 -19.47 3.83
CA HIS A 92 4.91 -19.22 2.75
C HIS A 92 4.68 -17.87 2.09
N LYS A 93 3.43 -17.51 1.79
CA LYS A 93 3.10 -16.20 1.21
C LYS A 93 3.50 -15.04 2.12
N GLU A 94 3.28 -15.16 3.44
CA GLU A 94 3.68 -14.13 4.40
C GLU A 94 5.20 -14.01 4.56
N ASP A 95 5.94 -15.10 4.43
CA ASP A 95 7.43 -15.12 4.54
C ASP A 95 8.10 -14.47 3.33
N ILE A 96 7.60 -14.72 2.12
CA ILE A 96 8.17 -14.13 0.90
C ILE A 96 7.78 -12.67 0.67
N LYS A 97 6.80 -12.14 1.40
CA LYS A 97 6.24 -10.80 1.22
C LYS A 97 7.30 -9.71 1.42
N ILE A 98 7.59 -8.96 0.36
CA ILE A 98 8.58 -7.87 0.39
C ILE A 98 8.05 -6.70 1.22
N GLY A 99 6.75 -6.39 1.12
CA GLY A 99 6.09 -5.32 1.86
C GLY A 99 5.95 -5.61 3.36
N TYR A 100 5.00 -4.95 3.97
CA TYR A 100 4.63 -5.21 5.36
C TYR A 100 3.84 -6.53 5.44
N ASN A 101 4.37 -7.54 6.12
CA ASN A 101 3.62 -8.72 6.51
C ASN A 101 2.59 -8.40 7.60
N LEU A 102 1.71 -9.34 7.94
CA LEU A 102 0.59 -9.10 8.86
C LEU A 102 1.05 -8.52 10.20
N ARG A 103 2.12 -9.05 10.82
CA ARG A 103 2.64 -8.58 12.12
C ARG A 103 3.09 -7.12 12.07
N ARG A 104 3.83 -6.74 11.02
CA ARG A 104 4.30 -5.36 10.83
C ARG A 104 3.16 -4.41 10.48
N LYS A 105 2.16 -4.86 9.71
CA LYS A 105 0.94 -4.11 9.43
C LYS A 105 0.19 -3.76 10.72
N VAL A 106 0.05 -4.72 11.65
CA VAL A 106 -0.62 -4.48 12.94
C VAL A 106 0.06 -3.36 13.72
N VAL A 107 1.40 -3.32 13.78
CA VAL A 107 2.13 -2.24 14.47
C VAL A 107 1.87 -0.88 13.80
N LEU A 108 1.97 -0.80 12.48
CA LEU A 108 1.72 0.45 11.74
C LEU A 108 0.27 0.93 11.91
N MET A 109 -0.69 0.01 11.84
CA MET A 109 -2.11 0.33 12.06
C MET A 109 -2.41 0.71 13.50
N ALA A 110 -1.71 0.15 14.48
CA ALA A 110 -1.84 0.55 15.88
C ALA A 110 -1.33 1.98 16.10
N LEU A 111 -0.21 2.37 15.52
CA LEU A 111 0.30 3.75 15.55
C LEU A 111 -0.69 4.72 14.88
N TRP A 112 -1.20 4.36 13.72
CA TRP A 112 -2.20 5.15 13.02
C TRP A 112 -3.49 5.33 13.85
N ALA A 113 -4.02 4.24 14.42
CA ALA A 113 -5.26 4.25 15.20
C ALA A 113 -5.09 4.93 16.58
N ALA A 114 -3.89 4.91 17.18
CA ALA A 114 -3.59 5.58 18.43
C ALA A 114 -3.44 7.10 18.27
N ALA A 115 -3.02 7.58 17.09
CA ALA A 115 -2.75 9.00 16.86
C ALA A 115 -3.93 9.93 17.19
N PRO A 116 -5.20 9.65 16.83
CA PRO A 116 -6.34 10.45 17.23
C PRO A 116 -6.50 10.55 18.75
N ALA A 117 -6.34 9.44 19.46
CA ALA A 117 -6.47 9.42 20.93
C ALA A 117 -5.34 10.22 21.61
N VAL A 118 -4.09 9.99 21.18
CA VAL A 118 -2.95 10.76 21.71
C VAL A 118 -3.15 12.25 21.48
N LEU A 119 -3.58 12.65 20.29
CA LEU A 119 -3.83 14.05 19.94
C LEU A 119 -4.97 14.65 20.78
N TYR A 120 -6.01 13.87 21.10
CA TYR A 120 -7.11 14.33 21.95
C TYR A 120 -6.65 14.68 23.37
N PHE A 121 -5.79 13.85 23.97
CA PHE A 121 -5.25 14.09 25.32
C PHE A 121 -4.05 15.05 25.34
N SER A 122 -3.34 15.19 24.24
CA SER A 122 -2.16 16.05 24.08
C SER A 122 -2.23 16.78 22.73
N PRO A 123 -2.86 17.98 22.66
CA PRO A 123 -3.06 18.71 21.42
C PRO A 123 -1.77 19.05 20.63
N ASN A 124 -0.64 19.17 21.35
CA ASN A 124 0.68 19.36 20.74
C ASN A 124 1.38 18.03 20.41
N PHE A 125 0.67 16.89 20.53
CA PHE A 125 1.17 15.53 20.30
C PHE A 125 2.52 15.29 21.01
N LEU A 126 2.52 15.41 22.34
CA LEU A 126 3.69 15.25 23.22
C LEU A 126 4.84 16.22 22.87
N GLY A 127 4.53 17.40 22.37
CA GLY A 127 5.51 18.43 22.03
C GLY A 127 6.06 18.34 20.59
N LEU A 128 5.56 17.42 19.75
CA LEU A 128 6.00 17.26 18.35
C LEU A 128 5.38 18.29 17.40
N LEU A 129 4.21 18.83 17.74
CA LEU A 129 3.53 19.85 16.94
C LEU A 129 3.78 21.24 17.52
N ASN A 130 4.10 22.19 16.65
CA ASN A 130 4.21 23.59 17.02
C ASN A 130 2.83 24.25 17.21
N GLU A 131 2.81 25.42 17.85
CA GLU A 131 1.57 26.13 18.17
C GLU A 131 0.76 26.54 16.92
N GLU A 132 1.41 26.80 15.81
CA GLU A 132 0.73 27.20 14.56
C GLU A 132 -0.10 26.05 14.00
N VAL A 133 0.45 24.83 14.03
CA VAL A 133 -0.26 23.61 13.64
C VAL A 133 -1.44 23.35 14.57
N VAL A 134 -1.23 23.44 15.87
CA VAL A 134 -2.28 23.22 16.89
C VAL A 134 -3.42 24.24 16.72
N ARG A 135 -3.11 25.51 16.46
CA ARG A 135 -4.11 26.55 16.12
C ARG A 135 -4.90 26.25 14.84
N GLY A 136 -4.33 25.51 13.92
CA GLY A 136 -5.01 25.04 12.71
C GLY A 136 -6.12 24.01 12.94
N GLY A 137 -6.25 23.52 14.16
CA GLY A 137 -7.31 22.62 14.63
C GLY A 137 -6.97 21.15 14.56
N TYR A 138 -7.85 20.34 15.19
CA TYR A 138 -7.64 18.91 15.41
C TYR A 138 -7.39 18.12 14.11
N LEU A 139 -8.21 18.32 13.08
CA LEU A 139 -8.08 17.58 11.81
C LEU A 139 -6.78 17.90 11.09
N LYS A 140 -6.35 19.16 11.10
CA LYS A 140 -5.07 19.56 10.49
C LYS A 140 -3.89 18.90 11.23
N SER A 141 -3.92 18.92 12.55
CA SER A 141 -2.92 18.27 13.40
C SER A 141 -2.88 16.76 13.17
N LEU A 142 -4.05 16.10 13.15
CA LEU A 142 -4.16 14.66 12.87
C LEU A 142 -3.63 14.30 11.48
N GLY A 143 -4.01 15.06 10.47
CA GLY A 143 -3.53 14.85 9.11
C GLY A 143 -2.02 14.95 9.01
N LEU A 144 -1.39 15.94 9.64
CA LEU A 144 0.07 16.06 9.65
C LEU A 144 0.75 14.92 10.40
N ILE A 145 0.20 14.44 11.52
CA ILE A 145 0.74 13.26 12.22
C ILE A 145 0.66 12.04 11.32
N TRP A 146 -0.48 11.80 10.69
CA TRP A 146 -0.64 10.69 9.75
C TRP A 146 0.29 10.82 8.53
N PHE A 147 0.54 12.03 8.06
CA PHE A 147 1.52 12.31 7.01
C PHE A 147 2.92 11.85 7.43
N TYR A 148 3.38 12.24 8.62
CA TYR A 148 4.69 11.83 9.14
C TYR A 148 4.78 10.34 9.40
N ILE A 149 3.72 9.70 9.91
CA ILE A 149 3.66 8.23 10.07
C ILE A 149 3.78 7.55 8.69
N GLY A 150 3.10 8.05 7.67
CA GLY A 150 3.14 7.49 6.32
C GLY A 150 4.53 7.58 5.69
N ILE A 151 5.12 8.77 5.69
CA ILE A 151 6.48 9.00 5.16
C ILE A 151 7.51 8.22 5.98
N GLY A 152 7.41 8.27 7.31
CA GLY A 152 8.29 7.51 8.19
C GLY A 152 8.22 6.02 7.95
N GLY A 153 7.02 5.47 7.80
CA GLY A 153 6.81 4.05 7.47
C GLY A 153 7.38 3.67 6.10
N LEU A 154 7.23 4.53 5.10
CA LEU A 154 7.80 4.31 3.77
C LEU A 154 9.33 4.30 3.81
N ILE A 155 9.94 5.34 4.40
CA ILE A 155 11.41 5.45 4.51
C ILE A 155 11.97 4.31 5.34
N PHE A 156 11.40 4.05 6.53
CA PHE A 156 11.84 2.98 7.42
C PHE A 156 11.84 1.63 6.69
N ARG A 157 10.75 1.27 5.99
CA ARG A 157 10.70 -0.02 5.31
C ARG A 157 11.66 -0.09 4.13
N THR A 158 11.82 0.99 3.38
CA THR A 158 12.78 1.07 2.27
C THR A 158 14.20 0.79 2.77
N VAL A 159 14.63 1.53 3.79
CA VAL A 159 15.98 1.36 4.39
C VAL A 159 16.13 -0.03 5.03
N HIS A 160 15.11 -0.51 5.73
CA HIS A 160 15.11 -1.85 6.32
C HIS A 160 15.29 -2.96 5.26
N LEU A 161 14.72 -2.79 4.07
CA LEU A 161 14.93 -3.73 2.96
C LEU A 161 16.35 -3.72 2.43
N PHE A 162 17.09 -2.62 2.51
CA PHE A 162 18.51 -2.57 2.14
C PHE A 162 19.35 -3.56 2.94
N PHE A 163 18.99 -3.74 4.22
CA PHE A 163 19.69 -4.67 5.12
C PHE A 163 19.16 -6.10 5.06
N LEU A 164 17.86 -6.28 4.78
CA LEU A 164 17.24 -7.62 4.73
C LEU A 164 17.41 -8.31 3.39
N ARG A 165 17.54 -7.56 2.33
CA ARG A 165 17.64 -8.03 0.94
C ARG A 165 18.79 -7.32 0.24
N ASP A 166 18.50 -6.25 -0.47
CA ASP A 166 19.46 -5.41 -1.20
C ASP A 166 18.84 -4.02 -1.48
N VAL A 167 19.68 -3.10 -1.93
CA VAL A 167 19.29 -1.71 -2.22
C VAL A 167 18.27 -1.67 -3.36
N THR A 168 18.46 -2.49 -4.40
CA THR A 168 17.54 -2.54 -5.55
C THR A 168 16.13 -2.94 -5.11
N THR A 169 16.02 -4.00 -4.32
CA THR A 169 14.72 -4.47 -3.78
C THR A 169 14.02 -3.37 -3.00
N GLY A 170 14.71 -2.64 -2.15
CA GLY A 170 14.13 -1.55 -1.35
C GLY A 170 13.69 -0.37 -2.21
N LEU A 171 14.51 0.07 -3.17
CA LEU A 171 14.16 1.18 -4.07
C LEU A 171 12.99 0.80 -5.00
N VAL A 172 12.99 -0.41 -5.54
CA VAL A 172 11.89 -0.92 -6.37
C VAL A 172 10.61 -1.02 -5.56
N TRP A 173 10.69 -1.46 -4.29
CA TRP A 173 9.53 -1.48 -3.40
C TRP A 173 8.97 -0.07 -3.13
N ALA A 174 9.83 0.91 -2.87
CA ALA A 174 9.40 2.30 -2.68
C ALA A 174 8.72 2.85 -3.94
N LEU A 175 9.34 2.65 -5.11
CA LEU A 175 8.77 3.03 -6.40
C LEU A 175 7.41 2.33 -6.65
N LYS A 176 7.32 1.02 -6.32
CA LYS A 176 6.07 0.27 -6.39
C LYS A 176 4.97 0.95 -5.57
N ILE A 177 5.20 1.20 -4.27
CA ILE A 177 4.20 1.81 -3.39
C ILE A 177 3.71 3.17 -3.92
N MET A 178 4.61 4.01 -4.44
CA MET A 178 4.24 5.31 -5.00
C MET A 178 3.47 5.22 -6.33
N THR A 179 3.69 4.17 -7.11
CA THR A 179 3.10 4.04 -8.45
C THR A 179 1.98 3.00 -8.55
N ASP A 180 1.82 2.15 -7.53
CA ASP A 180 0.73 1.16 -7.48
C ASP A 180 -0.67 1.74 -7.62
N PRO A 181 -1.01 2.94 -7.10
CA PRO A 181 -2.34 3.49 -7.31
C PRO A 181 -2.73 3.58 -8.78
N PHE A 182 -1.81 3.98 -9.65
CA PHE A 182 -2.06 4.03 -11.09
C PHE A 182 -2.17 2.64 -11.72
N HIS A 183 -1.33 1.72 -11.27
CA HIS A 183 -1.37 0.32 -11.72
C HIS A 183 -2.64 -0.40 -11.27
N ASP A 184 -3.03 -0.25 -10.01
CA ASP A 184 -4.22 -0.87 -9.42
C ASP A 184 -5.52 -0.38 -10.10
N ILE A 185 -5.60 0.90 -10.50
CA ILE A 185 -6.74 1.39 -11.30
C ILE A 185 -6.83 0.64 -12.62
N LEU A 186 -5.72 0.50 -13.35
CA LEU A 186 -5.71 -0.21 -14.63
C LEU A 186 -6.02 -1.70 -14.48
N LEU A 187 -5.60 -2.31 -13.38
CA LEU A 187 -5.76 -3.74 -13.16
C LEU A 187 -7.17 -4.09 -12.65
N TYR A 188 -7.72 -3.29 -11.72
CA TYR A 188 -8.93 -3.64 -10.97
C TYR A 188 -10.20 -2.88 -11.40
N TRP A 189 -10.15 -2.01 -12.40
CA TRP A 189 -11.34 -1.21 -12.79
C TRP A 189 -12.57 -2.06 -13.16
N ARG A 190 -12.38 -3.29 -13.64
CA ARG A 190 -13.46 -4.23 -13.96
C ARG A 190 -13.96 -5.05 -12.77
N SER A 191 -13.23 -5.10 -11.66
CA SER A 191 -13.56 -5.97 -10.54
C SER A 191 -14.91 -5.67 -9.89
N PRO A 192 -15.35 -4.40 -9.71
CA PRO A 192 -16.71 -4.13 -9.24
C PRO A 192 -17.80 -4.64 -10.20
N LEU A 193 -17.56 -4.60 -11.50
CA LEU A 193 -18.52 -5.11 -12.50
C LEU A 193 -18.61 -6.64 -12.48
N ALA A 194 -17.47 -7.32 -12.30
CA ALA A 194 -17.43 -8.75 -12.12
C ALA A 194 -18.16 -9.16 -10.84
N LEU A 195 -17.94 -8.42 -9.74
CA LEU A 195 -18.63 -8.64 -8.47
C LEU A 195 -20.16 -8.49 -8.59
N LEU A 196 -20.63 -7.48 -9.31
CA LEU A 196 -22.06 -7.29 -9.58
C LEU A 196 -22.68 -8.43 -10.42
N ARG A 197 -21.88 -9.17 -11.18
CA ARG A 197 -22.29 -10.38 -11.90
C ARG A 197 -22.25 -11.65 -11.04
N GLY A 198 -21.87 -11.54 -9.77
CA GLY A 198 -21.74 -12.68 -8.85
C GLY A 198 -20.38 -13.39 -8.88
N GLU A 199 -19.40 -12.85 -9.60
CA GLU A 199 -18.05 -13.40 -9.63
C GLU A 199 -17.28 -12.97 -8.38
N LEU A 200 -17.24 -13.83 -7.35
CA LEU A 200 -16.58 -13.51 -6.09
C LEU A 200 -15.06 -13.67 -6.12
N ILE A 201 -14.56 -14.59 -6.94
CA ILE A 201 -13.14 -14.97 -7.03
C ILE A 201 -12.64 -14.74 -8.45
N ASP A 202 -11.45 -14.17 -8.57
CA ASP A 202 -10.72 -14.08 -9.83
C ASP A 202 -10.08 -15.43 -10.14
N PRO A 203 -10.38 -16.08 -11.27
CA PRO A 203 -9.79 -17.38 -11.63
C PRO A 203 -8.29 -17.28 -11.92
N MET A 204 -7.74 -16.09 -12.06
CA MET A 204 -6.33 -15.83 -12.37
C MET A 204 -5.85 -16.50 -13.67
N ASP A 205 -6.74 -16.73 -14.63
CA ASP A 205 -6.39 -17.37 -15.91
C ASP A 205 -5.33 -16.58 -16.69
N HIS A 206 -5.36 -15.26 -16.57
CA HIS A 206 -4.32 -14.39 -17.13
C HIS A 206 -2.94 -14.60 -16.45
N ALA A 207 -2.91 -15.22 -15.28
CA ALA A 207 -1.70 -15.56 -14.55
C ALA A 207 -0.98 -16.77 -15.15
N GLN A 208 -1.71 -17.66 -15.83
CA GLN A 208 -1.17 -18.90 -16.40
C GLN A 208 -0.58 -18.68 -17.80
N SER A 209 -0.90 -17.58 -18.46
CA SER A 209 -0.49 -17.32 -19.86
C SER A 209 0.89 -16.65 -20.02
N THR A 210 1.62 -16.41 -18.92
CA THR A 210 2.92 -15.68 -18.92
C THR A 210 4.12 -16.55 -18.54
N HIS A 211 3.98 -17.89 -18.61
CA HIS A 211 5.10 -18.84 -18.43
C HIS A 211 5.52 -19.47 -19.74
#